data_b903393f1c554db595d7d0a3f725a359
#
_entry.id   b903393f1c554db595d7d0a3f725a359
#
_cell.length_a   1.000
_cell.length_b   1.000
_cell.length_c   1.000
_cell.angle_alpha   90.00
_cell.angle_beta   90.00
_cell.angle_gamma   90.00
#
_symmetry.space_group_name_H-M   'P 1'
#
loop_
_entity.id
_entity.type
_entity.pdbx_description
1 polymer ?
#
loop_
_entity_poly.entity_id
_entity_poly.type
_entity_poly.pdbx_seq_one_letter_code
_entity_poly.pdbx_strand_id
1 'polypeptide(L)'
;PDGKWHSFDLYTNRERVILHTAGEIMVDTRNPQWKWIPILRSNTGLVLLQDNGTPTNPQDDHVSYHNTWIDQNRKPITPSLIYAIAQDRFHTIWVGTSAGIFAIPSSVDFTRSNACKRVVIPRNDGSGLGDYLLDNEQINAIAVDGANRLWVGTATSGIYLLNPVGNIDDPTYTMETVAHFTTDNSIMPSNEVISIAIQKSTGEVFIGTGGGLVSYKSDATEPNSDFSEVYAYPNPVHPTYQGYITITGIMDATEVRILDSGGNLVRTLQGKGGTAVWDGKNAHGQRVASGVYTALCNTRTGKEHGVTKILIMN
;
A
#
# COMPACT_ATOMS: atom_id res chain seq x y z
N PRO A 1 16.65 -22.76 10.60
CA PRO A 1 16.65 -21.98 11.84
C PRO A 1 17.38 -22.80 12.91
N ASP A 2 18.38 -22.16 13.57
CA ASP A 2 19.18 -22.80 14.61
C ASP A 2 18.64 -22.61 16.03
N GLY A 3 17.53 -21.85 16.16
CA GLY A 3 16.88 -21.52 17.43
C GLY A 3 17.73 -20.63 18.35
N LYS A 4 18.70 -19.91 17.81
CA LYS A 4 19.61 -19.06 18.58
C LYS A 4 19.31 -17.59 18.39
N TRP A 5 19.71 -16.80 19.39
CA TRP A 5 19.71 -15.34 19.31
C TRP A 5 21.00 -14.85 18.64
N HIS A 6 20.84 -13.90 17.72
CA HIS A 6 21.94 -13.22 17.05
C HIS A 6 21.83 -11.72 17.32
N SER A 7 22.95 -11.05 17.53
CA SER A 7 23.04 -9.60 17.70
C SER A 7 23.70 -8.98 16.47
N PHE A 8 23.19 -7.84 16.05
CA PHE A 8 23.76 -7.04 14.97
C PHE A 8 24.40 -5.79 15.56
N ASP A 9 25.68 -5.56 15.25
CA ASP A 9 26.36 -4.33 15.60
C ASP A 9 26.24 -3.35 14.44
N LEU A 10 25.48 -2.26 14.64
CA LEU A 10 25.24 -1.28 13.61
C LEU A 10 26.35 -0.22 13.61
N TYR A 11 27.30 -0.36 12.71
CA TYR A 11 28.39 0.59 12.50
C TYR A 11 28.34 1.18 11.09
N THR A 12 28.49 2.50 10.98
CA THR A 12 28.73 3.19 9.71
C THR A 12 30.13 3.78 9.73
N ASN A 13 30.95 3.52 8.70
CA ASN A 13 32.30 4.09 8.56
C ASN A 13 33.16 3.98 9.84
N ARG A 14 33.03 2.88 10.60
CA ARG A 14 33.69 2.59 11.89
C ARG A 14 33.12 3.42 13.07
N GLU A 15 32.06 4.17 12.87
CA GLU A 15 31.31 4.82 13.96
C GLU A 15 30.04 4.02 14.27
N ARG A 16 29.84 3.73 15.54
CA ARG A 16 28.62 3.04 15.98
C ARG A 16 27.42 3.95 15.78
N VAL A 17 26.45 3.53 14.97
CA VAL A 17 25.12 4.16 14.97
C VAL A 17 24.48 3.86 16.32
N ILE A 18 24.40 4.87 17.17
CA ILE A 18 23.80 4.70 18.50
C ILE A 18 22.29 4.57 18.32
N LEU A 19 21.81 3.33 18.29
CA LEU A 19 20.39 3.00 18.24
C LEU A 19 19.79 3.11 19.65
N HIS A 20 19.27 4.28 20.01
CA HIS A 20 18.58 4.39 21.29
C HIS A 20 17.16 3.82 21.23
N THR A 21 16.50 3.88 20.08
CA THR A 21 15.13 3.38 19.92
C THR A 21 14.88 3.06 18.45
N ALA A 22 14.91 1.77 18.10
CA ALA A 22 14.47 1.29 16.80
C ALA A 22 12.94 1.28 16.74
N GLY A 23 12.38 1.67 15.60
CA GLY A 23 10.97 1.50 15.29
C GLY A 23 10.68 0.13 14.70
N GLU A 24 9.57 0.02 13.99
CA GLU A 24 9.19 -1.20 13.28
C GLU A 24 10.20 -1.51 12.17
N ILE A 25 10.80 -2.70 12.23
CA ILE A 25 11.78 -3.15 11.24
C ILE A 25 11.05 -3.74 10.05
N MET A 26 11.38 -3.26 8.86
CA MET A 26 10.85 -3.77 7.61
C MET A 26 11.91 -4.54 6.84
N VAL A 27 11.59 -5.77 6.43
CA VAL A 27 12.44 -6.56 5.52
C VAL A 27 12.12 -6.14 4.08
N ASP A 28 13.15 -5.81 3.29
CA ASP A 28 12.97 -5.41 1.88
C ASP A 28 12.43 -6.58 1.04
N THR A 29 11.39 -6.35 0.27
CA THR A 29 10.74 -7.40 -0.53
C THR A 29 11.56 -7.86 -1.73
N ARG A 30 12.54 -7.04 -2.20
CA ARG A 30 13.47 -7.43 -3.28
C ARG A 30 14.58 -8.33 -2.77
N ASN A 31 15.07 -8.02 -1.58
CA ASN A 31 16.19 -8.73 -0.98
C ASN A 31 15.98 -8.89 0.53
N PRO A 32 15.60 -10.08 1.00
CA PRO A 32 15.35 -10.32 2.43
C PRO A 32 16.60 -10.16 3.32
N GLN A 33 17.79 -10.01 2.73
CA GLN A 33 19.01 -9.66 3.46
C GLN A 33 19.08 -8.15 3.81
N TRP A 34 18.15 -7.33 3.31
CA TRP A 34 18.08 -5.90 3.57
C TRP A 34 16.98 -5.62 4.60
N LYS A 35 17.34 -4.91 5.67
CA LYS A 35 16.43 -4.52 6.74
C LYS A 35 16.44 -3.00 6.87
N TRP A 36 15.27 -2.40 6.75
CA TRP A 36 15.05 -0.97 6.94
C TRP A 36 14.65 -0.74 8.39
N ILE A 37 15.38 0.13 9.10
CA ILE A 37 15.23 0.35 10.55
C ILE A 37 15.09 1.85 10.81
N PRO A 38 13.89 2.35 11.11
CA PRO A 38 13.71 3.73 11.55
C PRO A 38 14.25 3.90 12.96
N ILE A 39 15.00 4.99 13.18
CA ILE A 39 15.52 5.40 14.49
C ILE A 39 14.64 6.52 15.02
N LEU A 40 13.92 6.25 16.12
CA LEU A 40 12.84 7.11 16.62
C LEU A 40 13.31 8.24 17.53
N ARG A 41 14.45 8.08 18.21
CA ARG A 41 14.96 9.08 19.19
C ARG A 41 16.48 9.17 19.10
N SER A 42 17.02 10.33 19.45
CA SER A 42 18.46 10.61 19.42
C SER A 42 19.14 10.14 18.14
N ASN A 43 19.55 11.05 17.28
CA ASN A 43 20.00 10.75 15.93
C ASN A 43 18.91 10.08 15.06
N THR A 44 17.69 10.65 15.12
CA THR A 44 16.58 10.22 14.25
C THR A 44 17.03 10.09 12.81
N GLY A 45 16.68 8.97 12.19
CA GLY A 45 17.09 8.68 10.81
C GLY A 45 16.59 7.32 10.35
N LEU A 46 17.04 6.92 9.19
CA LEU A 46 16.74 5.61 8.62
C LEU A 46 18.05 4.85 8.39
N VAL A 47 18.08 3.62 8.87
CA VAL A 47 19.17 2.68 8.66
C VAL A 47 18.74 1.64 7.64
N LEU A 48 19.65 1.30 6.72
CA LEU A 48 19.60 0.10 5.90
C LEU A 48 20.72 -0.84 6.40
N LEU A 49 20.33 -1.95 6.99
CA LEU A 49 21.22 -3.07 7.32
C LEU A 49 21.15 -4.10 6.19
N GLN A 50 22.32 -4.45 5.66
CA GLN A 50 22.53 -5.51 4.68
C GLN A 50 23.35 -6.60 5.36
N ASP A 51 22.69 -7.70 5.80
CA ASP A 51 23.29 -8.77 6.62
C ASP A 51 23.87 -9.94 5.80
N ASN A 52 23.84 -9.82 4.48
CA ASN A 52 24.37 -10.82 3.53
C ASN A 52 23.86 -12.26 3.74
N GLY A 53 22.80 -12.45 4.55
CA GLY A 53 22.23 -13.75 4.90
C GLY A 53 23.08 -14.55 5.90
N THR A 54 24.01 -13.90 6.58
CA THR A 54 24.96 -14.51 7.53
C THR A 54 24.80 -13.95 8.95
N PRO A 55 23.66 -14.20 9.63
CA PRO A 55 23.35 -13.57 10.93
C PRO A 55 24.36 -13.87 12.04
N THR A 56 25.27 -14.85 11.84
CA THR A 56 26.35 -15.21 12.76
C THR A 56 27.66 -14.50 12.48
N ASN A 57 27.76 -13.75 11.38
CA ASN A 57 28.98 -13.06 10.97
C ASN A 57 28.76 -11.54 10.81
N PRO A 58 28.79 -10.77 11.89
CA PRO A 58 28.54 -9.32 11.80
C PRO A 58 29.67 -8.55 11.06
N GLN A 59 30.74 -9.22 10.64
CA GLN A 59 31.87 -8.55 9.98
C GLN A 59 31.63 -8.31 8.48
N ASP A 60 30.68 -9.01 7.87
CA ASP A 60 30.28 -8.81 6.48
C ASP A 60 29.00 -7.97 6.35
N ASP A 61 28.45 -7.51 7.49
CA ASP A 61 27.31 -6.60 7.51
C ASP A 61 27.70 -5.23 6.94
N HIS A 62 26.79 -4.68 6.14
CA HIS A 62 26.89 -3.31 5.68
C HIS A 62 25.75 -2.46 6.24
N VAL A 63 26.10 -1.32 6.84
CA VAL A 63 25.14 -0.40 7.45
C VAL A 63 25.25 0.95 6.76
N SER A 64 24.12 1.44 6.24
CA SER A 64 23.96 2.77 5.70
C SER A 64 22.96 3.54 6.55
N TYR A 65 23.26 4.81 6.83
CA TYR A 65 22.41 5.66 7.67
C TYR A 65 22.28 7.05 7.09
N HIS A 66 21.04 7.53 7.01
CA HIS A 66 20.74 8.91 6.65
C HIS A 66 19.74 9.50 7.64
N ASN A 67 19.96 10.76 8.00
CA ASN A 67 19.07 11.58 8.83
C ASN A 67 18.61 12.86 8.13
N THR A 68 19.12 13.09 6.93
CA THR A 68 18.76 14.21 6.06
C THR A 68 18.65 13.69 4.64
N TRP A 69 17.57 14.05 3.97
CA TRP A 69 17.31 13.70 2.58
C TRP A 69 17.25 14.93 1.71
N ILE A 70 17.52 14.76 0.42
CA ILE A 70 17.44 15.83 -0.58
C ILE A 70 16.32 15.51 -1.55
N ASP A 71 15.31 16.36 -1.62
CA ASP A 71 14.19 16.16 -2.53
C ASP A 71 14.53 16.47 -4.00
N GLN A 72 13.62 16.21 -4.91
CA GLN A 72 13.77 16.46 -6.35
C GLN A 72 14.00 17.93 -6.69
N ASN A 73 13.70 18.87 -5.79
CA ASN A 73 13.93 20.30 -5.93
C ASN A 73 15.21 20.76 -5.22
N ARG A 74 16.07 19.82 -4.82
CA ARG A 74 17.32 20.03 -4.06
C ARG A 74 17.10 20.68 -2.68
N LYS A 75 15.91 20.52 -2.11
CA LYS A 75 15.63 20.99 -0.76
C LYS A 75 15.95 19.91 0.27
N PRO A 76 16.66 20.24 1.35
CA PRO A 76 16.91 19.27 2.41
C PRO A 76 15.65 19.03 3.24
N ILE A 77 15.47 17.78 3.64
CA ILE A 77 14.42 17.32 4.58
C ILE A 77 15.14 16.67 5.75
N THR A 78 15.02 17.28 6.92
CA THR A 78 15.61 16.76 8.17
C THR A 78 14.48 16.65 9.21
N PRO A 79 13.73 15.55 9.21
CA PRO A 79 12.63 15.38 10.14
C PRO A 79 13.16 15.20 11.57
N SER A 80 12.42 15.72 12.53
CA SER A 80 12.77 15.52 13.94
C SER A 80 12.49 14.08 14.40
N LEU A 81 11.52 13.41 13.78
CA LEU A 81 11.16 12.01 14.07
C LEU A 81 10.69 11.29 12.79
N ILE A 82 11.01 9.99 12.71
CA ILE A 82 10.45 9.05 11.73
C ILE A 82 9.58 8.07 12.50
N TYR A 83 8.31 7.91 12.12
CA TYR A 83 7.36 7.07 12.84
C TYR A 83 7.01 5.80 12.10
N ALA A 84 6.98 5.85 10.77
CA ALA A 84 6.50 4.74 9.96
C ALA A 84 7.30 4.60 8.66
N ILE A 85 7.44 3.36 8.20
CA ILE A 85 7.97 3.02 6.88
C ILE A 85 7.09 1.95 6.25
N ALA A 86 6.95 1.98 4.94
CA ALA A 86 6.29 0.92 4.18
C ALA A 86 6.92 0.79 2.79
N GLN A 87 6.90 -0.40 2.22
CA GLN A 87 7.38 -0.64 0.87
C GLN A 87 6.22 -0.98 -0.05
N ASP A 88 6.13 -0.29 -1.18
CA ASP A 88 5.14 -0.56 -2.20
C ASP A 88 5.62 -1.64 -3.20
N ARG A 89 4.77 -2.00 -4.15
CA ARG A 89 5.03 -3.04 -5.15
C ARG A 89 6.13 -2.64 -6.16
N PHE A 90 6.39 -1.34 -6.31
CA PHE A 90 7.50 -0.82 -7.11
C PHE A 90 8.80 -0.73 -6.30
N HIS A 91 8.77 -1.27 -5.07
CA HIS A 91 9.86 -1.23 -4.11
C HIS A 91 10.27 0.17 -3.67
N THR A 92 9.37 1.13 -3.79
CA THR A 92 9.53 2.45 -3.20
C THR A 92 9.39 2.34 -1.68
N ILE A 93 10.30 2.95 -0.94
CA ILE A 93 10.20 3.05 0.51
C ILE A 93 9.50 4.36 0.86
N TRP A 94 8.30 4.25 1.40
CA TRP A 94 7.53 5.37 1.93
C TRP A 94 7.93 5.62 3.37
N VAL A 95 8.23 6.88 3.70
CA VAL A 95 8.73 7.29 5.02
C VAL A 95 7.79 8.33 5.61
N GLY A 96 7.14 7.97 6.71
CA GLY A 96 6.27 8.83 7.49
C GLY A 96 7.02 9.50 8.62
N THR A 97 6.91 10.82 8.70
CA THR A 97 7.71 11.65 9.62
C THR A 97 6.84 12.61 10.43
N SER A 98 7.48 13.34 11.34
CA SER A 98 6.87 14.46 12.09
C SER A 98 6.46 15.66 11.21
N ALA A 99 6.88 15.69 9.95
CA ALA A 99 6.70 16.83 9.04
C ALA A 99 6.24 16.41 7.65
N GLY A 100 5.47 15.31 7.56
CA GLY A 100 4.92 14.81 6.31
C GLY A 100 5.49 13.48 5.85
N ILE A 101 5.19 13.13 4.62
CA ILE A 101 5.59 11.88 3.97
C ILE A 101 6.54 12.17 2.81
N PHE A 102 7.56 11.33 2.65
CA PHE A 102 8.38 11.30 1.45
C PHE A 102 8.66 9.86 1.01
N ALA A 103 9.16 9.71 -0.20
CA ALA A 103 9.44 8.42 -0.81
C ALA A 103 10.92 8.30 -1.18
N ILE A 104 11.52 7.14 -0.96
CA ILE A 104 12.83 6.77 -1.50
C ILE A 104 12.56 5.80 -2.66
N PRO A 105 12.71 6.27 -3.92
CA PRO A 105 12.49 5.42 -5.08
C PRO A 105 13.43 4.22 -5.13
N SER A 106 12.98 3.14 -5.76
CA SER A 106 13.80 1.94 -5.95
C SER A 106 15.04 2.15 -6.84
N SER A 107 15.07 3.23 -7.61
CA SER A 107 16.23 3.67 -8.41
C SER A 107 17.34 4.31 -7.57
N VAL A 108 17.03 4.71 -6.33
CA VAL A 108 18.01 5.34 -5.43
C VAL A 108 18.84 4.27 -4.73
N ASP A 109 20.16 4.30 -4.93
CA ASP A 109 21.09 3.53 -4.12
C ASP A 109 21.28 4.22 -2.75
N PHE A 110 20.55 3.76 -1.75
CA PHE A 110 20.57 4.30 -0.40
C PHE A 110 21.95 4.23 0.27
N THR A 111 22.83 3.34 -0.17
CA THR A 111 24.19 3.23 0.38
C THR A 111 25.11 4.40 -0.02
N ARG A 112 24.72 5.12 -1.08
CA ARG A 112 25.52 6.19 -1.69
C ARG A 112 24.81 7.53 -1.79
N SER A 113 23.46 7.51 -1.63
CA SER A 113 22.64 8.69 -1.89
C SER A 113 21.53 8.81 -0.85
N ASN A 114 21.30 10.02 -0.39
CA ASN A 114 20.18 10.42 0.44
C ASN A 114 19.05 11.11 -0.37
N ALA A 115 18.96 10.84 -1.66
CA ALA A 115 17.92 11.40 -2.50
C ALA A 115 16.55 10.82 -2.14
N CYS A 116 15.53 11.66 -2.20
CA CYS A 116 14.14 11.27 -2.02
C CYS A 116 13.23 12.05 -2.96
N LYS A 117 11.94 11.69 -2.98
CA LYS A 117 10.90 12.42 -3.68
C LYS A 117 9.76 12.79 -2.74
N ARG A 118 9.27 14.00 -2.87
CA ARG A 118 8.02 14.46 -2.27
C ARG A 118 6.96 14.51 -3.35
N VAL A 119 5.84 13.85 -3.12
CA VAL A 119 4.70 13.89 -4.05
C VAL A 119 4.08 15.27 -4.02
N VAL A 120 3.82 15.82 -5.21
CA VAL A 120 3.15 17.12 -5.37
C VAL A 120 1.73 16.89 -5.82
N ILE A 121 0.78 17.46 -5.09
CA ILE A 121 -0.66 17.46 -5.43
C ILE A 121 -1.00 18.79 -6.09
N PRO A 122 -1.45 18.82 -7.36
CA PRO A 122 -1.84 20.06 -8.02
C PRO A 122 -3.01 20.73 -7.29
N ARG A 123 -2.96 22.06 -7.15
CA ARG A 123 -4.05 22.84 -6.50
C ARG A 123 -5.32 22.92 -7.34
N ASN A 124 -5.23 22.71 -8.65
CA ASN A 124 -6.35 22.82 -9.58
C ASN A 124 -7.11 24.18 -9.54
N ASP A 125 -6.43 25.23 -9.09
CA ASP A 125 -6.94 26.60 -8.98
C ASP A 125 -6.53 27.51 -10.15
N GLY A 126 -5.90 26.92 -11.18
CA GLY A 126 -5.39 27.62 -12.36
C GLY A 126 -4.01 28.29 -12.14
N SER A 127 -3.44 28.22 -10.95
CA SER A 127 -2.11 28.78 -10.64
C SER A 127 -0.95 27.96 -11.24
N GLY A 128 -1.19 26.70 -11.59
CA GLY A 128 -0.14 25.75 -11.96
C GLY A 128 0.78 25.33 -10.80
N LEU A 129 0.40 25.71 -9.57
CA LEU A 129 1.13 25.35 -8.34
C LEU A 129 0.59 24.05 -7.75
N GLY A 130 1.38 23.44 -6.86
CA GLY A 130 0.98 22.28 -6.08
C GLY A 130 1.54 22.33 -4.67
N ASP A 131 0.89 21.60 -3.77
CA ASP A 131 1.33 21.40 -2.40
C ASP A 131 1.97 20.02 -2.26
N TYR A 132 2.91 19.88 -1.35
CA TYR A 132 3.42 18.56 -1.04
C TYR A 132 2.36 17.74 -0.30
N LEU A 133 2.24 16.47 -0.68
CA LEU A 133 1.32 15.52 -0.05
C LEU A 133 1.54 15.46 1.46
N LEU A 134 0.48 15.73 2.23
CA LEU A 134 0.48 15.72 3.69
C LEU A 134 1.64 16.53 4.30
N ASP A 135 1.96 17.69 3.71
CA ASP A 135 3.01 18.58 4.21
C ASP A 135 2.66 19.12 5.59
N ASN A 136 3.61 19.05 6.51
CA ASN A 136 3.46 19.43 7.92
C ASN A 136 2.48 18.56 8.74
N GLU A 137 2.01 17.44 8.20
CA GLU A 137 1.23 16.45 8.95
C GLU A 137 2.19 15.43 9.61
N GLN A 138 1.96 15.11 10.86
CA GLN A 138 2.66 14.00 11.49
C GLN A 138 2.06 12.68 11.02
N ILE A 139 2.87 11.83 10.40
CA ILE A 139 2.49 10.53 9.85
C ILE A 139 2.89 9.43 10.83
N ASN A 140 1.93 8.85 11.52
CA ASN A 140 2.16 7.84 12.56
C ASN A 140 2.23 6.42 12.01
N ALA A 141 1.50 6.12 10.94
CA ALA A 141 1.40 4.79 10.39
C ALA A 141 1.24 4.82 8.87
N ILE A 142 1.87 3.85 8.18
CA ILE A 142 1.70 3.62 6.74
C ILE A 142 1.55 2.12 6.53
N ALA A 143 0.56 1.71 5.74
CA ALA A 143 0.41 0.33 5.29
C ALA A 143 0.06 0.29 3.81
N VAL A 144 0.57 -0.72 3.09
CA VAL A 144 0.29 -0.93 1.66
C VAL A 144 -0.68 -2.07 1.50
N ASP A 145 -1.79 -1.84 0.79
CA ASP A 145 -2.80 -2.85 0.54
C ASP A 145 -2.52 -3.69 -0.72
N GLY A 146 -3.35 -4.70 -0.93
CA GLY A 146 -3.20 -5.63 -2.06
C GLY A 146 -3.36 -4.98 -3.44
N ALA A 147 -3.93 -3.78 -3.54
CA ALA A 147 -3.99 -2.99 -4.77
C ALA A 147 -2.83 -1.98 -4.89
N ASN A 148 -1.82 -2.09 -4.04
CA ASN A 148 -0.68 -1.17 -3.98
C ASN A 148 -1.06 0.26 -3.57
N ARG A 149 -2.17 0.43 -2.84
CA ARG A 149 -2.58 1.73 -2.30
C ARG A 149 -1.99 1.91 -0.91
N LEU A 150 -1.75 3.16 -0.53
CA LEU A 150 -1.20 3.54 0.77
C LEU A 150 -2.34 3.92 1.71
N TRP A 151 -2.42 3.25 2.83
CA TRP A 151 -3.18 3.68 3.99
C TRP A 151 -2.25 4.49 4.88
N VAL A 152 -2.53 5.79 5.04
CA VAL A 152 -1.66 6.74 5.76
C VAL A 152 -2.41 7.32 6.94
N GLY A 153 -2.00 6.95 8.13
CA GLY A 153 -2.55 7.44 9.38
C GLY A 153 -1.78 8.63 9.92
N THR A 154 -2.51 9.69 10.29
CA THR A 154 -1.96 10.95 10.80
C THR A 154 -2.21 11.12 12.30
N ALA A 155 -1.51 12.05 12.93
CA ALA A 155 -1.72 12.36 14.34
C ALA A 155 -3.02 13.13 14.60
N THR A 156 -3.53 13.91 13.64
CA THR A 156 -4.65 14.83 13.87
C THR A 156 -5.70 14.85 12.78
N SER A 157 -5.38 14.40 11.58
CA SER A 157 -6.20 14.55 10.37
C SER A 157 -6.87 13.25 9.92
N GLY A 158 -6.89 12.20 10.76
CA GLY A 158 -7.52 10.92 10.42
C GLY A 158 -6.65 10.05 9.53
N ILE A 159 -7.29 9.26 8.65
CA ILE A 159 -6.62 8.30 7.77
C ILE A 159 -6.94 8.56 6.31
N TYR A 160 -5.92 8.52 5.49
CA TYR A 160 -6.00 8.67 4.03
C TYR A 160 -5.80 7.33 3.33
N LEU A 161 -6.59 7.07 2.30
CA LEU A 161 -6.35 6.02 1.32
C LEU A 161 -5.87 6.69 0.03
N LEU A 162 -4.62 6.46 -0.32
CA LEU A 162 -3.94 7.08 -1.46
C LEU A 162 -3.63 6.02 -2.51
N ASN A 163 -3.81 6.35 -3.78
CA ASN A 163 -3.52 5.47 -4.90
C ASN A 163 -2.35 6.01 -5.73
N PRO A 164 -1.14 5.42 -5.60
CA PRO A 164 -0.03 5.72 -6.49
C PRO A 164 -0.34 5.21 -7.90
N VAL A 165 -0.36 6.08 -8.89
CA VAL A 165 -0.57 5.72 -10.29
C VAL A 165 0.77 5.73 -11.02
N GLY A 166 1.29 4.54 -11.31
CA GLY A 166 2.60 4.36 -11.95
C GLY A 166 3.76 4.24 -10.96
N ASN A 167 4.97 4.20 -11.50
CA ASN A 167 6.20 4.21 -10.71
C ASN A 167 6.57 5.67 -10.40
N ILE A 168 6.99 5.97 -9.17
CA ILE A 168 7.36 7.33 -8.76
C ILE A 168 8.55 7.91 -9.55
N ASP A 169 9.34 7.08 -10.22
CA ASP A 169 10.40 7.50 -11.11
C ASP A 169 9.91 7.95 -12.49
N ASP A 170 8.67 7.59 -12.85
CA ASP A 170 8.07 7.98 -14.12
C ASP A 170 7.60 9.45 -14.05
N PRO A 171 7.89 10.28 -15.07
CA PRO A 171 7.38 11.66 -15.15
C PRO A 171 5.84 11.76 -15.17
N THR A 172 5.16 10.69 -15.54
CA THR A 172 3.67 10.61 -15.56
C THR A 172 3.07 10.15 -14.23
N TYR A 173 3.91 9.92 -13.22
CA TYR A 173 3.45 9.51 -11.89
C TYR A 173 2.48 10.52 -11.29
N THR A 174 1.38 10.01 -10.75
CA THR A 174 0.42 10.80 -9.99
C THR A 174 0.02 10.08 -8.70
N MET A 175 -0.51 10.83 -7.75
CA MET A 175 -1.09 10.31 -6.52
C MET A 175 -2.54 10.77 -6.43
N GLU A 176 -3.46 9.82 -6.29
CA GLU A 176 -4.88 10.09 -6.13
C GLU A 176 -5.30 9.88 -4.68
N THR A 177 -6.07 10.80 -4.12
CA THR A 177 -6.75 10.56 -2.84
C THR A 177 -8.05 9.80 -3.13
N VAL A 178 -8.07 8.51 -2.79
CA VAL A 178 -9.24 7.63 -2.99
C VAL A 178 -10.28 7.89 -1.90
N ALA A 179 -9.83 8.05 -0.65
CA ALA A 179 -10.69 8.34 0.49
C ALA A 179 -9.91 9.06 1.60
N HIS A 180 -10.64 9.81 2.41
CA HIS A 180 -10.15 10.42 3.63
C HIS A 180 -11.22 10.25 4.71
N PHE A 181 -10.89 9.53 5.77
CA PHE A 181 -11.80 9.24 6.87
C PHE A 181 -11.39 10.00 8.13
N THR A 182 -12.37 10.62 8.74
CA THR A 182 -12.27 11.37 10.00
C THR A 182 -13.43 11.03 10.93
N THR A 183 -13.40 11.54 12.13
CA THR A 183 -14.55 11.47 13.09
C THR A 183 -15.83 12.10 12.52
N ASP A 184 -15.70 13.06 11.61
CA ASP A 184 -16.86 13.80 11.06
C ASP A 184 -17.58 13.03 9.95
N ASN A 185 -16.89 12.11 9.25
CA ASN A 185 -17.45 11.43 8.09
C ASN A 185 -17.42 9.90 8.20
N SER A 186 -17.01 9.35 9.35
CA SER A 186 -16.90 7.92 9.60
C SER A 186 -17.19 7.56 11.05
N ILE A 187 -17.13 6.25 11.38
CA ILE A 187 -17.27 5.75 12.75
C ILE A 187 -15.95 5.79 13.54
N MET A 188 -14.93 6.45 13.04
CA MET A 188 -13.65 6.57 13.74
C MET A 188 -13.84 7.27 15.07
N PRO A 189 -13.33 6.70 16.20
CA PRO A 189 -13.49 7.30 17.52
C PRO A 189 -12.51 8.45 17.79
N SER A 190 -11.47 8.61 16.95
CA SER A 190 -10.49 9.69 17.00
C SER A 190 -9.81 9.88 15.65
N ASN A 191 -9.42 11.12 15.35
CA ASN A 191 -8.58 11.46 14.20
C ASN A 191 -7.10 11.13 14.43
N GLU A 192 -6.70 10.86 15.68
CA GLU A 192 -5.36 10.37 15.99
C GLU A 192 -5.26 8.89 15.61
N VAL A 193 -4.62 8.59 14.49
CA VAL A 193 -4.30 7.22 14.08
C VAL A 193 -2.94 6.84 14.63
N ILE A 194 -2.86 5.70 15.31
CA ILE A 194 -1.63 5.22 15.96
C ILE A 194 -1.01 4.08 15.14
N SER A 195 -1.84 3.18 14.63
CA SER A 195 -1.38 1.98 13.91
C SER A 195 -2.38 1.53 12.86
N ILE A 196 -1.87 0.84 11.83
CA ILE A 196 -2.66 0.25 10.75
C ILE A 196 -2.16 -1.17 10.51
N ALA A 197 -3.09 -2.12 10.46
CA ALA A 197 -2.79 -3.49 10.06
C ALA A 197 -3.79 -3.97 9.01
N ILE A 198 -3.31 -4.65 7.98
CA ILE A 198 -4.15 -5.13 6.86
C ILE A 198 -4.15 -6.65 6.86
N GLN A 199 -5.33 -7.25 6.97
CA GLN A 199 -5.51 -8.67 6.72
C GLN A 199 -5.53 -8.90 5.20
N LYS A 200 -4.39 -9.30 4.66
CA LYS A 200 -4.14 -9.38 3.22
C LYS A 200 -5.14 -10.26 2.46
N SER A 201 -5.52 -11.40 3.05
CA SER A 201 -6.44 -12.36 2.42
C SER A 201 -7.89 -11.85 2.32
N THR A 202 -8.31 -10.98 3.23
CA THR A 202 -9.68 -10.46 3.27
C THR A 202 -9.80 -9.01 2.84
N GLY A 203 -8.70 -8.26 2.84
CA GLY A 203 -8.67 -6.83 2.61
C GLY A 203 -9.25 -6.01 3.77
N GLU A 204 -9.40 -6.59 4.96
CA GLU A 204 -9.86 -5.86 6.13
C GLU A 204 -8.70 -5.07 6.73
N VAL A 205 -8.93 -3.77 6.92
CA VAL A 205 -7.96 -2.81 7.45
C VAL A 205 -8.36 -2.49 8.89
N PHE A 206 -7.50 -2.85 9.83
CA PHE A 206 -7.64 -2.53 11.25
C PHE A 206 -6.90 -1.24 11.55
N ILE A 207 -7.58 -0.30 12.22
CA ILE A 207 -7.08 1.04 12.49
C ILE A 207 -7.14 1.27 13.98
N GLY A 208 -5.97 1.30 14.63
CA GLY A 208 -5.80 1.69 16.01
C GLY A 208 -5.74 3.21 16.13
N THR A 209 -6.62 3.78 16.93
CA THR A 209 -6.71 5.24 17.14
C THR A 209 -6.56 5.59 18.62
N GLY A 210 -6.35 6.86 18.94
CA GLY A 210 -6.33 7.35 20.32
C GLY A 210 -7.65 7.15 21.09
N GLY A 211 -8.75 6.90 20.39
CA GLY A 211 -10.09 6.62 20.96
C GLY A 211 -10.51 5.15 20.94
N GLY A 212 -9.71 4.25 20.34
CA GLY A 212 -10.04 2.83 20.24
C GLY A 212 -9.70 2.21 18.90
N LEU A 213 -10.18 0.98 18.67
CA LEU A 213 -9.94 0.19 17.48
C LEU A 213 -11.20 0.16 16.59
N VAL A 214 -11.01 0.36 15.29
CA VAL A 214 -12.05 0.16 14.27
C VAL A 214 -11.50 -0.67 13.12
N SER A 215 -12.36 -1.26 12.29
CA SER A 215 -11.96 -1.87 11.04
C SER A 215 -12.77 -1.33 9.86
N TYR A 216 -12.15 -1.36 8.69
CA TYR A 216 -12.75 -0.99 7.42
C TYR A 216 -12.58 -2.13 6.42
N LYS A 217 -13.66 -2.59 5.82
CA LYS A 217 -13.61 -3.60 4.75
C LYS A 217 -13.25 -2.94 3.43
N SER A 218 -11.99 -3.07 3.05
CA SER A 218 -11.49 -2.57 1.77
C SER A 218 -11.93 -3.47 0.60
N ASP A 219 -11.90 -2.91 -0.60
CA ASP A 219 -12.19 -3.59 -1.86
C ASP A 219 -10.94 -4.21 -2.52
N ALA A 220 -9.82 -4.27 -1.82
CA ALA A 220 -8.56 -4.83 -2.29
C ALA A 220 -8.05 -5.93 -1.36
N THR A 221 -7.65 -7.05 -1.96
CA THR A 221 -6.95 -8.16 -1.28
C THR A 221 -5.60 -8.39 -1.92
N GLU A 222 -4.73 -9.16 -1.28
CA GLU A 222 -3.48 -9.60 -1.91
C GLU A 222 -3.80 -10.36 -3.21
N PRO A 223 -3.12 -10.06 -4.34
CA PRO A 223 -3.33 -10.78 -5.58
C PRO A 223 -2.77 -12.20 -5.49
N ASN A 224 -3.46 -13.14 -6.16
CA ASN A 224 -2.95 -14.50 -6.32
C ASN A 224 -1.84 -14.55 -7.37
N SER A 225 -1.03 -15.61 -7.32
CA SER A 225 0.03 -15.86 -8.31
C SER A 225 -0.52 -16.39 -9.64
N ASP A 226 -1.74 -16.95 -9.64
CA ASP A 226 -2.43 -17.52 -10.79
C ASP A 226 -3.96 -17.43 -10.61
N PHE A 227 -4.72 -17.99 -11.56
CA PHE A 227 -6.18 -18.00 -11.56
C PHE A 227 -6.80 -19.35 -11.11
N SER A 228 -6.06 -20.20 -10.41
CA SER A 228 -6.53 -21.54 -10.02
C SER A 228 -7.69 -21.51 -9.02
N GLU A 229 -7.82 -20.43 -8.24
CA GLU A 229 -8.81 -20.29 -7.17
C GLU A 229 -9.82 -19.16 -7.40
N VAL A 230 -10.15 -18.86 -8.68
CA VAL A 230 -11.11 -17.78 -8.98
C VAL A 230 -12.53 -18.22 -8.64
N TYR A 231 -13.19 -17.46 -7.77
CA TYR A 231 -14.60 -17.63 -7.47
C TYR A 231 -15.31 -16.29 -7.21
N ALA A 232 -16.65 -16.32 -7.14
CA ALA A 232 -17.45 -15.14 -6.86
C ALA A 232 -18.38 -15.37 -5.67
N TYR A 233 -18.60 -14.30 -4.88
CA TYR A 233 -19.53 -14.32 -3.76
C TYR A 233 -20.26 -12.96 -3.59
N PRO A 234 -21.54 -12.98 -3.07
CA PRO A 234 -22.36 -14.15 -2.87
C PRO A 234 -22.68 -14.85 -4.18
N ASN A 235 -22.81 -16.16 -4.17
CA ASN A 235 -23.20 -16.95 -5.32
C ASN A 235 -23.97 -18.19 -4.84
N PRO A 236 -25.31 -18.28 -5.05
CA PRO A 236 -26.13 -17.38 -5.86
C PRO A 236 -26.34 -16.01 -5.23
N VAL A 237 -26.62 -15.01 -6.08
CA VAL A 237 -27.04 -13.67 -5.68
C VAL A 237 -28.56 -13.65 -5.53
N HIS A 238 -29.05 -13.52 -4.31
CA HIS A 238 -30.49 -13.53 -4.02
C HIS A 238 -31.16 -12.20 -4.39
N PRO A 239 -32.49 -12.19 -4.64
CA PRO A 239 -33.24 -10.98 -5.05
C PRO A 239 -33.14 -9.81 -4.07
N THR A 240 -33.03 -10.13 -2.77
CA THR A 240 -32.94 -9.13 -1.71
C THR A 240 -31.54 -8.55 -1.53
N TYR A 241 -30.53 -9.14 -2.18
CA TYR A 241 -29.15 -8.67 -2.06
C TYR A 241 -28.90 -7.44 -2.93
N GLN A 242 -28.52 -6.32 -2.28
CA GLN A 242 -28.23 -5.04 -2.93
C GLN A 242 -26.74 -4.65 -2.86
N GLY A 243 -25.91 -5.51 -2.29
CA GLY A 243 -24.47 -5.26 -2.17
C GLY A 243 -23.69 -5.61 -3.44
N TYR A 244 -22.37 -5.49 -3.34
CA TYR A 244 -21.46 -5.86 -4.42
C TYR A 244 -21.22 -7.36 -4.49
N ILE A 245 -21.13 -7.88 -5.70
CA ILE A 245 -20.68 -9.23 -6.01
C ILE A 245 -19.17 -9.18 -6.16
N THR A 246 -18.44 -9.89 -5.32
CA THR A 246 -16.98 -9.89 -5.35
C THR A 246 -16.47 -11.09 -6.13
N ILE A 247 -15.64 -10.85 -7.12
CA ILE A 247 -14.83 -11.86 -7.82
C ILE A 247 -13.45 -11.82 -7.15
N THR A 248 -12.98 -12.94 -6.62
CA THR A 248 -11.73 -13.05 -5.87
C THR A 248 -10.86 -14.18 -6.39
N GLY A 249 -9.61 -14.29 -5.89
CA GLY A 249 -8.62 -15.25 -6.39
C GLY A 249 -8.03 -14.85 -7.72
N ILE A 250 -8.04 -13.55 -8.05
CA ILE A 250 -7.49 -13.04 -9.31
C ILE A 250 -6.05 -12.53 -9.11
N MET A 251 -5.32 -12.47 -10.20
CA MET A 251 -3.99 -11.88 -10.27
C MET A 251 -4.07 -10.36 -10.27
N ASP A 252 -2.93 -9.72 -10.03
CA ASP A 252 -2.85 -8.25 -10.11
C ASP A 252 -3.14 -7.73 -11.53
N ALA A 253 -3.65 -6.49 -11.59
CA ALA A 253 -3.98 -5.80 -12.84
C ALA A 253 -4.89 -6.62 -13.79
N THR A 254 -5.74 -7.48 -13.23
CA THR A 254 -6.71 -8.29 -13.96
C THR A 254 -7.85 -7.43 -14.51
N GLU A 255 -8.16 -7.59 -15.81
CA GLU A 255 -9.42 -7.15 -16.39
C GLU A 255 -10.45 -8.28 -16.26
N VAL A 256 -11.62 -7.99 -15.68
CA VAL A 256 -12.72 -8.94 -15.55
C VAL A 256 -13.85 -8.53 -16.46
N ARG A 257 -14.23 -9.39 -17.40
CA ARG A 257 -15.36 -9.21 -18.31
C ARG A 257 -16.52 -10.06 -17.85
N ILE A 258 -17.64 -9.43 -17.53
CA ILE A 258 -18.89 -10.11 -17.22
C ILE A 258 -19.64 -10.33 -18.51
N LEU A 259 -19.93 -11.61 -18.81
CA LEU A 259 -20.64 -12.03 -20.01
C LEU A 259 -21.98 -12.66 -19.61
N ASP A 260 -23.03 -12.48 -20.42
CA ASP A 260 -24.30 -13.18 -20.30
C ASP A 260 -24.21 -14.63 -20.82
N SER A 261 -25.30 -15.38 -20.76
CA SER A 261 -25.38 -16.77 -21.25
C SER A 261 -25.20 -16.88 -22.76
N GLY A 262 -25.40 -15.81 -23.50
CA GLY A 262 -25.15 -15.72 -24.96
C GLY A 262 -23.72 -15.34 -25.31
N GLY A 263 -22.87 -15.05 -24.31
CA GLY A 263 -21.51 -14.59 -24.50
C GLY A 263 -21.38 -13.07 -24.79
N ASN A 264 -22.48 -12.31 -24.64
CA ASN A 264 -22.42 -10.87 -24.85
C ASN A 264 -21.82 -10.17 -23.63
N LEU A 265 -21.02 -9.14 -23.89
CA LEU A 265 -20.39 -8.33 -22.83
C LEU A 265 -21.45 -7.49 -22.09
N VAL A 266 -21.53 -7.71 -20.78
CA VAL A 266 -22.45 -6.99 -19.87
C VAL A 266 -21.71 -5.84 -19.17
N ARG A 267 -20.50 -6.09 -18.67
CA ARG A 267 -19.70 -5.12 -17.92
C ARG A 267 -18.22 -5.48 -17.96
N THR A 268 -17.36 -4.47 -17.97
CA THR A 268 -15.92 -4.63 -17.75
C THR A 268 -15.57 -4.02 -16.39
N LEU A 269 -14.77 -4.75 -15.59
CA LEU A 269 -14.29 -4.36 -14.27
C LEU A 269 -12.78 -4.39 -14.26
N GLN A 270 -12.18 -3.59 -13.38
CA GLN A 270 -10.74 -3.66 -13.11
C GLN A 270 -10.50 -4.28 -11.75
N GLY A 271 -9.59 -5.23 -11.69
CA GLY A 271 -9.14 -5.84 -10.45
C GLY A 271 -8.37 -4.85 -9.59
N LYS A 272 -8.58 -4.93 -8.29
CA LYS A 272 -7.84 -4.22 -7.24
C LYS A 272 -7.10 -5.24 -6.38
N GLY A 273 -5.85 -5.50 -6.74
CA GLY A 273 -5.13 -6.65 -6.20
C GLY A 273 -5.81 -7.96 -6.57
N GLY A 274 -6.12 -8.80 -5.58
CA GLY A 274 -6.75 -10.11 -5.74
C GLY A 274 -8.26 -10.12 -5.93
N THR A 275 -8.94 -8.94 -6.08
CA THR A 275 -10.40 -8.86 -6.17
C THR A 275 -10.88 -7.87 -7.24
N ALA A 276 -12.06 -8.13 -7.79
CA ALA A 276 -12.85 -7.17 -8.55
C ALA A 276 -14.30 -7.17 -8.03
N VAL A 277 -14.96 -6.02 -8.03
CA VAL A 277 -16.32 -5.88 -7.51
C VAL A 277 -17.29 -5.48 -8.61
N TRP A 278 -18.47 -6.14 -8.60
CA TRP A 278 -19.55 -5.90 -9.56
C TRP A 278 -20.83 -5.53 -8.82
N ASP A 279 -21.47 -4.44 -9.20
CA ASP A 279 -22.74 -3.96 -8.64
C ASP A 279 -23.98 -4.71 -9.18
N GLY A 280 -23.79 -5.77 -9.99
CA GLY A 280 -24.86 -6.50 -10.63
C GLY A 280 -25.60 -5.71 -11.72
N LYS A 281 -24.96 -4.67 -12.30
CA LYS A 281 -25.52 -3.83 -13.34
C LYS A 281 -24.75 -3.96 -14.64
N ASN A 282 -25.44 -3.69 -15.74
CA ASN A 282 -24.84 -3.61 -17.08
C ASN A 282 -24.10 -2.25 -17.28
N ALA A 283 -23.51 -2.06 -18.46
CA ALA A 283 -22.79 -0.84 -18.81
C ALA A 283 -23.66 0.44 -18.76
N HIS A 284 -24.99 0.30 -18.83
CA HIS A 284 -25.95 1.40 -18.76
C HIS A 284 -26.48 1.66 -17.33
N GLY A 285 -25.93 0.97 -16.31
CA GLY A 285 -26.34 1.14 -14.91
C GLY A 285 -27.65 0.42 -14.54
N GLN A 286 -28.19 -0.43 -15.38
CA GLN A 286 -29.43 -1.17 -15.14
C GLN A 286 -29.09 -2.53 -14.51
N ARG A 287 -29.89 -2.96 -13.50
CA ARG A 287 -29.79 -4.28 -12.89
C ARG A 287 -29.95 -5.36 -13.97
N VAL A 288 -29.08 -6.37 -13.95
CA VAL A 288 -29.15 -7.46 -14.91
C VAL A 288 -30.30 -8.43 -14.56
N ALA A 289 -30.83 -9.15 -15.56
CA ALA A 289 -31.88 -10.14 -15.36
C ALA A 289 -31.37 -11.39 -14.60
N SER A 290 -32.33 -12.20 -14.10
CA SER A 290 -32.00 -13.52 -13.57
C SER A 290 -31.32 -14.38 -14.64
N GLY A 291 -30.25 -15.07 -14.26
CA GLY A 291 -29.49 -15.90 -15.19
C GLY A 291 -28.11 -16.23 -14.67
N VAL A 292 -27.38 -17.00 -15.46
CA VAL A 292 -25.97 -17.33 -15.21
C VAL A 292 -25.08 -16.39 -16.02
N TYR A 293 -24.21 -15.70 -15.32
CA TYR A 293 -23.21 -14.80 -15.89
C TYR A 293 -21.82 -15.43 -15.75
N THR A 294 -20.96 -15.19 -16.71
CA THR A 294 -19.57 -15.65 -16.68
C THR A 294 -18.65 -14.47 -16.43
N ALA A 295 -17.86 -14.53 -15.37
CA ALA A 295 -16.74 -13.60 -15.17
C ALA A 295 -15.48 -14.21 -15.79
N LEU A 296 -15.02 -13.60 -16.88
CA LEU A 296 -13.78 -13.93 -17.57
C LEU A 296 -12.69 -13.00 -17.11
N CYS A 297 -11.71 -13.54 -16.40
CA CYS A 297 -10.58 -12.81 -15.81
C CYS A 297 -9.36 -12.97 -16.71
N ASN A 298 -8.74 -11.87 -17.12
CA ASN A 298 -7.55 -11.90 -17.98
C ASN A 298 -6.47 -10.99 -17.41
N THR A 299 -5.22 -11.44 -17.45
CA THR A 299 -4.09 -10.55 -17.23
C THR A 299 -3.99 -9.54 -18.39
N ARG A 300 -3.34 -8.40 -18.12
CA ARG A 300 -3.12 -7.35 -19.13
C ARG A 300 -2.42 -7.85 -20.39
N THR A 301 -1.60 -8.91 -20.27
CA THR A 301 -0.90 -9.54 -21.41
C THR A 301 -1.77 -10.54 -22.16
N GLY A 302 -2.92 -10.96 -21.59
CA GLY A 302 -3.81 -12.00 -22.12
C GLY A 302 -3.23 -13.41 -22.12
N LYS A 303 -2.06 -13.62 -21.49
CA LYS A 303 -1.40 -14.94 -21.45
C LYS A 303 -2.04 -15.89 -20.45
N GLU A 304 -2.59 -15.35 -19.39
CA GLU A 304 -3.21 -16.10 -18.30
C GLU A 304 -4.65 -15.65 -18.13
N HIS A 305 -5.52 -16.60 -17.89
CA HIS A 305 -6.95 -16.35 -17.74
C HIS A 305 -7.57 -17.28 -16.71
N GLY A 306 -8.65 -16.80 -16.08
CA GLY A 306 -9.50 -17.55 -15.17
C GLY A 306 -10.97 -17.29 -15.46
N VAL A 307 -11.83 -18.22 -15.06
CA VAL A 307 -13.26 -18.12 -15.30
C VAL A 307 -14.02 -18.56 -14.06
N THR A 308 -15.04 -17.79 -13.70
CA THR A 308 -16.04 -18.21 -12.71
C THR A 308 -17.45 -17.87 -13.17
N LYS A 309 -18.45 -18.59 -12.64
CA LYS A 309 -19.86 -18.37 -12.95
C LYS A 309 -20.58 -17.73 -11.78
N ILE A 310 -21.52 -16.87 -12.08
CA ILE A 310 -22.31 -16.10 -11.11
C ILE A 310 -23.79 -16.33 -11.43
N LEU A 311 -24.54 -16.91 -10.49
CA LEU A 311 -25.97 -17.07 -10.62
C LEU A 311 -26.69 -15.87 -9.99
N ILE A 312 -27.42 -15.12 -10.82
CA ILE A 312 -28.26 -13.99 -10.38
C ILE A 312 -29.70 -14.48 -10.31
N MET A 313 -30.36 -14.22 -9.19
CA MET A 313 -31.78 -14.47 -8.96
C MET A 313 -32.46 -13.12 -8.65
N ASN A 314 -33.50 -12.75 -9.39
CA ASN A 314 -34.30 -11.53 -9.21
C ASN A 314 -35.74 -11.88 -8.84
#